data_c21366701a80c33a7df07273d1a93a8c
#
_entry.id   c21366701a80c33a7df07273d1a93a8c
#
_cell.length_a   1.000
_cell.length_b   1.000
_cell.length_c   1.000
_cell.angle_alpha   90.00
_cell.angle_beta   90.00
_cell.angle_gamma   90.00
#
_symmetry.space_group_name_H-M   'P 1'
#
loop_
_entity.id
_entity.type
_entity.pdbx_description
1 polymer ?
#
loop_
_entity_poly.entity_id
_entity_poly.type
_entity_poly.pdbx_seq_one_letter_code
_entity_poly.pdbx_strand_id
1 'polypeptide(L)'
;MYLNNKGSVLIFTLIIFSIISTITMMCIGLNYSNKMIYSLEIKETKLIENSLSGIEICSSNIKNEVNKIIFEENDYMGFNEYLLSNKFINSISDISNSHLNNVEIQISSNSKVDENGNYNFKIISTSIEDKYKKKYQASVKIKNPFINEQQMKDINSEELNIDNKQESYINDDHNIDIINQNIDVNELVIIYDYKEI
;
A
#
# COMPACT_ATOMS: atom_id res chain seq x y z
N MET A 1 5.28 -56.37 65.73
CA MET A 1 5.61 -54.95 65.53
C MET A 1 4.62 -54.36 64.50
N TYR A 2 3.53 -53.77 64.97
CA TYR A 2 2.53 -53.15 64.05
C TYR A 2 3.09 -51.79 63.56
N LEU A 3 3.61 -51.74 62.37
CA LEU A 3 3.99 -50.51 61.72
C LEU A 3 2.70 -49.67 61.62
N ASN A 4 2.76 -48.51 62.23
CA ASN A 4 1.63 -47.59 62.28
C ASN A 4 1.39 -46.97 60.87
N ASN A 5 0.51 -47.60 60.09
CA ASN A 5 0.23 -47.22 58.68
C ASN A 5 -0.28 -45.80 58.50
N LYS A 6 -0.69 -45.14 59.61
CA LYS A 6 -1.22 -43.74 59.58
C LYS A 6 -0.19 -42.71 59.10
N GLY A 7 1.10 -42.88 59.41
CA GLY A 7 2.17 -42.02 58.97
C GLY A 7 2.48 -42.19 57.47
N SER A 8 2.40 -43.38 56.94
CA SER A 8 2.61 -43.65 55.51
C SER A 8 1.54 -43.02 54.62
N VAL A 9 0.30 -43.05 55.06
CA VAL A 9 -0.81 -42.42 54.31
C VAL A 9 -0.65 -40.90 54.25
N LEU A 10 -0.23 -40.25 55.34
CA LEU A 10 0.00 -38.80 55.37
C LEU A 10 1.13 -38.39 54.39
N ILE A 11 2.24 -39.15 54.37
CA ILE A 11 3.33 -38.87 53.45
C ILE A 11 2.88 -39.04 51.99
N PHE A 12 2.11 -40.08 51.70
CA PHE A 12 1.59 -40.35 50.37
C PHE A 12 0.62 -39.25 49.91
N THR A 13 -0.28 -38.76 50.75
CA THR A 13 -1.18 -37.65 50.43
C THR A 13 -0.43 -36.33 50.18
N LEU A 14 0.65 -36.04 50.92
CA LEU A 14 1.51 -34.88 50.70
C LEU A 14 2.20 -34.93 49.37
N ILE A 15 2.73 -36.15 48.99
CA ILE A 15 3.38 -36.33 47.67
C ILE A 15 2.35 -36.07 46.52
N ILE A 16 1.18 -36.68 46.60
CA ILE A 16 0.13 -36.46 45.57
C ILE A 16 -0.27 -35.00 45.49
N PHE A 17 -0.48 -34.34 46.61
CA PHE A 17 -0.82 -32.92 46.66
C PHE A 17 0.28 -32.06 46.03
N SER A 18 1.55 -32.38 46.31
CA SER A 18 2.70 -31.67 45.69
C SER A 18 2.73 -31.85 44.19
N ILE A 19 2.48 -33.05 43.67
CA ILE A 19 2.42 -33.31 42.23
C ILE A 19 1.31 -32.56 41.56
N ILE A 20 0.08 -32.60 42.13
CA ILE A 20 -1.10 -31.89 41.60
C ILE A 20 -0.82 -30.38 41.59
N SER A 21 -0.29 -29.85 42.70
CA SER A 21 0.04 -28.42 42.80
C SER A 21 1.03 -27.97 41.72
N THR A 22 2.08 -28.78 41.47
CA THR A 22 3.10 -28.49 40.43
C THR A 22 2.48 -28.50 39.04
N ILE A 23 1.64 -29.48 38.71
CA ILE A 23 0.96 -29.58 37.42
C ILE A 23 0.03 -28.37 37.23
N THR A 24 -0.74 -27.99 38.25
CA THR A 24 -1.64 -26.83 38.20
C THR A 24 -0.85 -25.54 37.92
N MET A 25 0.28 -25.34 38.58
CA MET A 25 1.12 -24.16 38.40
C MET A 25 1.71 -24.10 36.97
N MET A 26 2.08 -25.26 36.42
CA MET A 26 2.57 -25.40 35.04
C MET A 26 1.47 -25.07 34.03
N CYS A 27 0.24 -25.53 34.23
CA CYS A 27 -0.92 -25.22 33.37
C CYS A 27 -1.26 -23.73 33.39
N ILE A 28 -1.20 -23.08 34.56
CA ILE A 28 -1.44 -21.62 34.66
C ILE A 28 -0.35 -20.87 33.90
N GLY A 29 0.92 -21.25 34.02
CA GLY A 29 2.04 -20.66 33.31
C GLY A 29 1.90 -20.75 31.78
N LEU A 30 1.50 -21.91 31.28
CA LEU A 30 1.26 -22.15 29.85
C LEU A 30 0.08 -21.27 29.34
N ASN A 31 -1.02 -21.20 30.08
CA ASN A 31 -2.16 -20.37 29.71
C ASN A 31 -1.79 -18.88 29.65
N TYR A 32 -1.00 -18.40 30.59
CA TYR A 32 -0.53 -17.01 30.58
C TYR A 32 0.38 -16.73 29.38
N SER A 33 1.32 -17.64 29.08
CA SER A 33 2.19 -17.53 27.91
C SER A 33 1.40 -17.51 26.61
N ASN A 34 0.44 -18.42 26.44
CA ASN A 34 -0.42 -18.49 25.27
C ASN A 34 -1.22 -17.18 25.10
N LYS A 35 -1.80 -16.65 26.18
CA LYS A 35 -2.54 -15.37 26.13
C LYS A 35 -1.64 -14.23 25.65
N MET A 36 -0.39 -14.19 26.08
CA MET A 36 0.57 -13.17 25.64
C MET A 36 0.89 -13.31 24.14
N ILE A 37 1.10 -14.53 23.63
CA ILE A 37 1.34 -14.80 22.22
C ILE A 37 0.14 -14.35 21.38
N TYR A 38 -1.07 -14.77 21.72
CA TYR A 38 -2.29 -14.34 21.01
C TYR A 38 -2.48 -12.83 20.99
N SER A 39 -2.15 -12.14 22.09
CA SER A 39 -2.23 -10.68 22.12
C SER A 39 -1.25 -10.02 21.14
N LEU A 40 -0.06 -10.59 20.97
CA LEU A 40 0.94 -10.10 20.02
C LEU A 40 0.52 -10.39 18.58
N GLU A 41 0.01 -11.59 18.30
CA GLU A 41 -0.48 -11.96 16.97
C GLU A 41 -1.66 -11.07 16.52
N ILE A 42 -2.59 -10.77 17.42
CA ILE A 42 -3.71 -9.84 17.11
C ILE A 42 -3.18 -8.45 16.79
N LYS A 43 -2.21 -7.93 17.54
CA LYS A 43 -1.60 -6.63 17.27
C LYS A 43 -0.88 -6.63 15.93
N GLU A 44 -0.12 -7.67 15.63
CA GLU A 44 0.59 -7.79 14.36
C GLU A 44 -0.38 -7.82 13.17
N THR A 45 -1.42 -8.66 13.25
CA THR A 45 -2.46 -8.75 12.22
C THR A 45 -3.12 -7.39 11.98
N LYS A 46 -3.49 -6.69 13.05
CA LYS A 46 -4.09 -5.35 12.96
C LYS A 46 -3.16 -4.33 12.29
N LEU A 47 -1.86 -4.35 12.59
CA LEU A 47 -0.89 -3.47 11.95
C LEU A 47 -0.75 -3.76 10.44
N ILE A 48 -0.77 -5.03 10.06
CA ILE A 48 -0.75 -5.46 8.67
C ILE A 48 -2.00 -4.97 7.94
N GLU A 49 -3.19 -5.26 8.50
CA GLU A 49 -4.47 -4.85 7.92
C GLU A 49 -4.55 -3.32 7.76
N ASN A 50 -4.16 -2.56 8.77
CA ASN A 50 -4.14 -1.10 8.70
C ASN A 50 -3.18 -0.58 7.62
N SER A 51 -1.99 -1.18 7.50
CA SER A 51 -1.03 -0.77 6.46
C SER A 51 -1.56 -1.08 5.05
N LEU A 52 -2.18 -2.23 4.84
CA LEU A 52 -2.79 -2.59 3.56
C LEU A 52 -3.98 -1.69 3.24
N SER A 53 -4.85 -1.43 4.22
CA SER A 53 -5.98 -0.51 4.06
C SER A 53 -5.52 0.91 3.70
N GLY A 54 -4.38 1.36 4.22
CA GLY A 54 -3.77 2.62 3.82
C GLY A 54 -3.43 2.65 2.33
N ILE A 55 -2.88 1.57 1.77
CA ILE A 55 -2.60 1.45 0.33
C ILE A 55 -3.90 1.44 -0.47
N GLU A 56 -4.94 0.73 -0.01
CA GLU A 56 -6.24 0.66 -0.69
C GLU A 56 -6.93 2.02 -0.76
N ILE A 57 -6.90 2.80 0.32
CA ILE A 57 -7.44 4.16 0.33
C ILE A 57 -6.66 5.05 -0.63
N CYS A 58 -5.33 5.01 -0.59
CA CYS A 58 -4.49 5.75 -1.52
C CYS A 58 -4.79 5.34 -2.98
N SER A 59 -5.00 4.06 -3.25
CA SER A 59 -5.42 3.53 -4.54
C SER A 59 -6.74 4.13 -5.02
N SER A 60 -7.72 4.19 -4.13
CA SER A 60 -9.02 4.82 -4.42
C SER A 60 -8.88 6.31 -4.72
N ASN A 61 -8.07 7.02 -3.93
CA ASN A 61 -7.78 8.44 -4.15
C ASN A 61 -7.10 8.67 -5.51
N ILE A 62 -6.13 7.83 -5.88
CA ILE A 62 -5.46 7.89 -7.20
C ILE A 62 -6.49 7.76 -8.32
N LYS A 63 -7.36 6.75 -8.27
CA LYS A 63 -8.39 6.55 -9.29
C LYS A 63 -9.34 7.73 -9.39
N ASN A 64 -9.74 8.30 -8.27
CA ASN A 64 -10.61 9.47 -8.23
C ASN A 64 -9.94 10.71 -8.82
N GLU A 65 -8.66 10.97 -8.46
CA GLU A 65 -7.91 12.11 -9.00
C GLU A 65 -7.60 11.95 -10.49
N VAL A 66 -7.23 10.73 -10.93
CA VAL A 66 -7.01 10.43 -12.36
C VAL A 66 -8.31 10.61 -13.14
N ASN A 67 -9.43 10.13 -12.62
CA ASN A 67 -10.74 10.33 -13.26
C ASN A 67 -11.09 11.81 -13.41
N LYS A 68 -10.86 12.60 -12.36
CA LYS A 68 -11.11 14.03 -12.35
C LYS A 68 -10.26 14.77 -13.38
N ILE A 69 -8.95 14.49 -13.41
CA ILE A 69 -8.04 15.20 -14.30
C ILE A 69 -8.26 14.88 -15.78
N ILE A 70 -8.70 13.66 -16.12
CA ILE A 70 -9.07 13.32 -17.50
C ILE A 70 -10.18 14.21 -18.04
N PHE A 71 -11.10 14.68 -17.19
CA PHE A 71 -12.15 15.61 -17.58
C PHE A 71 -11.73 17.09 -17.54
N GLU A 72 -10.72 17.44 -16.72
CA GLU A 72 -10.25 18.81 -16.58
C GLU A 72 -9.18 19.18 -17.62
N GLU A 73 -8.26 18.24 -17.88
CA GLU A 73 -7.17 18.43 -18.83
C GLU A 73 -7.38 17.57 -20.09
N ASN A 74 -7.30 18.20 -21.24
CA ASN A 74 -7.58 17.56 -22.52
C ASN A 74 -6.30 17.26 -23.33
N ASP A 75 -5.12 17.42 -22.73
CA ASP A 75 -3.86 17.21 -23.41
C ASP A 75 -2.85 16.40 -22.59
N TYR A 76 -1.82 15.90 -23.30
CA TYR A 76 -0.72 15.13 -22.74
C TYR A 76 0.09 15.88 -21.69
N MET A 77 0.36 17.18 -21.95
CA MET A 77 1.25 17.96 -21.08
C MET A 77 0.57 18.33 -19.77
N GLY A 78 -0.65 18.83 -19.81
CA GLY A 78 -1.43 19.19 -18.63
C GLY A 78 -1.65 17.99 -17.71
N PHE A 79 -1.97 16.83 -18.27
CA PHE A 79 -2.11 15.59 -17.51
C PHE A 79 -0.81 15.21 -16.77
N ASN A 80 0.34 15.23 -17.45
CA ASN A 80 1.63 14.91 -16.84
C ASN A 80 2.06 15.95 -15.79
N GLU A 81 1.87 17.25 -16.07
CA GLU A 81 2.18 18.32 -15.11
C GLU A 81 1.38 18.18 -13.83
N TYR A 82 0.10 17.83 -13.95
CA TYR A 82 -0.73 17.58 -12.79
C TYR A 82 -0.24 16.39 -11.96
N LEU A 83 0.07 15.25 -12.60
CA LEU A 83 0.57 14.06 -11.91
C LEU A 83 1.91 14.31 -11.19
N LEU A 84 2.75 15.19 -11.73
CA LEU A 84 4.01 15.59 -11.11
C LEU A 84 3.84 16.66 -10.01
N SER A 85 2.65 17.23 -9.89
CA SER A 85 2.39 18.33 -8.95
C SER A 85 2.30 17.85 -7.49
N ASN A 86 2.68 18.74 -6.57
CA ASN A 86 2.47 18.51 -5.14
C ASN A 86 0.96 18.40 -4.79
N LYS A 87 0.08 18.99 -5.59
CA LYS A 87 -1.37 18.92 -5.41
C LYS A 87 -1.84 17.48 -5.55
N PHE A 88 -1.43 16.78 -6.60
CA PHE A 88 -1.73 15.36 -6.81
C PHE A 88 -1.20 14.51 -5.64
N ILE A 89 0.09 14.66 -5.29
CA ILE A 89 0.72 13.90 -4.21
C ILE A 89 -0.03 14.08 -2.88
N ASN A 90 -0.40 15.30 -2.53
CA ASN A 90 -1.14 15.59 -1.31
C ASN A 90 -2.56 14.99 -1.34
N SER A 91 -3.27 15.09 -2.47
CA SER A 91 -4.61 14.52 -2.62
C SER A 91 -4.61 13.00 -2.46
N ILE A 92 -3.66 12.29 -3.06
CA ILE A 92 -3.61 10.84 -3.01
C ILE A 92 -3.12 10.29 -1.67
N SER A 93 -2.31 11.04 -0.93
CA SER A 93 -1.81 10.67 0.40
C SER A 93 -2.77 11.05 1.54
N ASP A 94 -3.84 11.78 1.25
CA ASP A 94 -4.81 12.20 2.27
C ASP A 94 -5.72 11.04 2.69
N ILE A 95 -5.54 10.63 3.94
CA ILE A 95 -6.35 9.61 4.62
C ILE A 95 -7.19 10.17 5.76
N SER A 96 -7.31 11.50 5.86
CA SER A 96 -7.99 12.19 6.96
C SER A 96 -9.47 11.81 7.10
N ASN A 97 -10.13 11.46 6.01
CA ASN A 97 -11.51 11.00 5.98
C ASN A 97 -11.68 9.51 6.29
N SER A 98 -10.58 8.78 6.54
CA SER A 98 -10.62 7.38 6.90
C SER A 98 -10.69 7.19 8.41
N HIS A 99 -11.21 6.03 8.85
CA HIS A 99 -11.16 5.63 10.26
C HIS A 99 -9.80 5.03 10.67
N LEU A 100 -8.77 5.17 9.83
CA LEU A 100 -7.43 4.66 10.09
C LEU A 100 -6.67 5.64 10.99
N ASN A 101 -6.61 5.30 12.28
CA ASN A 101 -5.73 5.99 13.21
C ASN A 101 -4.33 5.34 13.14
N ASN A 102 -3.29 6.16 13.25
CA ASN A 102 -1.89 5.70 13.30
C ASN A 102 -1.36 5.03 12.01
N VAL A 103 -1.87 5.46 10.85
CA VAL A 103 -1.33 5.10 9.54
C VAL A 103 -0.75 6.35 8.88
N GLU A 104 0.45 6.21 8.33
CA GLU A 104 1.14 7.24 7.56
C GLU A 104 1.34 6.76 6.13
N ILE A 105 0.99 7.60 5.16
CA ILE A 105 1.24 7.36 3.75
C ILE A 105 2.41 8.21 3.28
N GLN A 106 3.36 7.58 2.60
CA GLN A 106 4.48 8.25 1.95
C GLN A 106 4.52 7.84 0.48
N ILE A 107 4.66 8.83 -0.39
CA ILE A 107 4.85 8.62 -1.82
C ILE A 107 6.34 8.75 -2.13
N SER A 108 6.88 7.80 -2.89
CA SER A 108 8.29 7.82 -3.28
C SER A 108 8.59 9.05 -4.14
N SER A 109 9.63 9.79 -3.80
CA SER A 109 10.12 10.94 -4.56
C SER A 109 10.74 10.57 -5.93
N ASN A 110 10.93 9.28 -6.22
CA ASN A 110 11.47 8.80 -7.49
C ASN A 110 10.38 8.60 -8.56
N SER A 111 9.31 9.39 -8.49
CA SER A 111 8.28 9.42 -9.52
C SER A 111 8.91 9.86 -10.85
N LYS A 112 8.78 9.04 -11.88
CA LYS A 112 9.30 9.30 -13.22
C LYS A 112 8.24 8.96 -14.26
N VAL A 113 8.21 9.75 -15.29
CA VAL A 113 7.53 9.40 -16.54
C VAL A 113 8.49 8.47 -17.30
N ASP A 114 8.03 7.29 -17.69
CA ASP A 114 8.82 6.36 -18.49
C ASP A 114 8.82 6.76 -19.99
N GLU A 115 9.64 6.06 -20.78
CA GLU A 115 9.75 6.29 -22.23
C GLU A 115 8.41 6.14 -22.98
N ASN A 116 7.45 5.45 -22.35
CA ASN A 116 6.10 5.26 -22.88
C ASN A 116 5.09 6.29 -22.30
N GLY A 117 5.58 7.34 -21.64
CA GLY A 117 4.76 8.39 -21.05
C GLY A 117 3.93 7.96 -19.82
N ASN A 118 4.21 6.79 -19.23
CA ASN A 118 3.51 6.36 -18.04
C ASN A 118 4.19 6.94 -16.79
N TYR A 119 3.38 7.34 -15.82
CA TYR A 119 3.84 7.84 -14.54
C TYR A 119 3.99 6.70 -13.53
N ASN A 120 5.20 6.51 -13.02
CA ASN A 120 5.53 5.41 -12.11
C ASN A 120 6.02 5.95 -10.77
N PHE A 121 5.47 5.42 -9.67
CA PHE A 121 5.88 5.76 -8.31
C PHE A 121 5.56 4.61 -7.35
N LYS A 122 5.93 4.78 -6.06
CA LYS A 122 5.64 3.80 -5.03
C LYS A 122 4.89 4.45 -3.89
N ILE A 123 3.91 3.72 -3.37
CA ILE A 123 3.19 4.05 -2.14
C ILE A 123 3.82 3.24 -1.02
N ILE A 124 4.12 3.89 0.09
CA ILE A 124 4.55 3.26 1.33
C ILE A 124 3.54 3.61 2.40
N SER A 125 2.88 2.61 2.93
CA SER A 125 1.95 2.73 4.06
C SER A 125 2.60 2.17 5.31
N THR A 126 2.56 2.94 6.38
CA THR A 126 3.16 2.59 7.67
C THR A 126 2.10 2.64 8.74
N SER A 127 1.82 1.51 9.38
CA SER A 127 0.98 1.43 10.57
C SER A 127 1.83 1.37 11.84
N ILE A 128 1.45 2.15 12.86
CA ILE A 128 2.20 2.29 14.11
C ILE A 128 1.24 2.07 15.28
N GLU A 129 1.60 1.17 16.20
CA GLU A 129 0.89 0.97 17.46
C GLU A 129 1.92 0.74 18.59
N ASP A 130 1.97 1.69 19.53
CA ASP A 130 2.99 1.73 20.61
C ASP A 130 4.41 1.74 20.02
N LYS A 131 5.17 0.67 20.28
CA LYS A 131 6.53 0.46 19.76
C LYS A 131 6.57 -0.40 18.50
N TYR A 132 5.43 -0.94 18.08
CA TYR A 132 5.35 -1.83 16.93
C TYR A 132 5.03 -1.03 15.68
N LYS A 133 5.66 -1.43 14.57
CA LYS A 133 5.54 -0.78 13.28
C LYS A 133 5.54 -1.81 12.18
N LYS A 134 4.62 -1.69 11.24
CA LYS A 134 4.60 -2.48 10.00
C LYS A 134 4.54 -1.54 8.80
N LYS A 135 5.31 -1.87 7.78
CA LYS A 135 5.37 -1.12 6.54
C LYS A 135 5.07 -2.00 5.36
N TYR A 136 4.18 -1.53 4.51
CA TYR A 136 3.89 -2.16 3.22
C TYR A 136 4.13 -1.16 2.10
N GLN A 137 4.63 -1.68 0.98
CA GLN A 137 4.86 -0.93 -0.25
C GLN A 137 4.05 -1.53 -1.37
N ALA A 138 3.55 -0.66 -2.26
CA ALA A 138 3.00 -1.04 -3.55
C ALA A 138 3.59 -0.16 -4.64
N SER A 139 3.76 -0.70 -5.83
CA SER A 139 4.17 0.03 -7.02
C SER A 139 2.93 0.47 -7.80
N VAL A 140 2.93 1.68 -8.29
CA VAL A 140 1.83 2.28 -9.06
C VAL A 140 2.34 2.67 -10.43
N LYS A 141 1.55 2.36 -11.45
CA LYS A 141 1.74 2.82 -12.83
C LYS A 141 0.45 3.46 -13.32
N ILE A 142 0.53 4.70 -13.74
CA ILE A 142 -0.58 5.44 -14.36
C ILE A 142 -0.22 5.63 -15.83
N LYS A 143 -1.08 5.11 -16.72
CA LYS A 143 -0.95 5.29 -18.15
C LYS A 143 -1.52 6.66 -18.54
N ASN A 144 -0.83 7.37 -19.43
CA ASN A 144 -1.37 8.61 -19.97
C ASN A 144 -2.37 8.28 -21.10
N PRO A 145 -3.64 8.69 -20.98
CA PRO A 145 -4.66 8.36 -21.98
C PRO A 145 -4.52 9.17 -23.28
N PHE A 146 -3.73 10.25 -23.27
CA PHE A 146 -3.57 11.17 -24.39
C PHE A 146 -2.38 10.82 -25.31
N ILE A 147 -1.75 9.66 -25.12
CA ILE A 147 -0.66 9.19 -25.98
C ILE A 147 -1.24 8.44 -27.17
N ASN A 148 -1.15 9.02 -28.34
CA ASN A 148 -1.40 8.33 -29.60
C ASN A 148 -0.15 7.55 -30.03
N GLU A 149 -0.33 6.35 -30.61
CA GLU A 149 0.80 5.51 -31.12
C GLU A 149 1.70 6.23 -32.14
N GLN A 150 1.22 7.27 -32.80
CA GLN A 150 2.00 8.10 -33.71
C GLN A 150 2.98 9.02 -32.99
N GLN A 151 2.63 9.57 -31.84
CA GLN A 151 3.53 10.42 -31.05
C GLN A 151 4.67 9.61 -30.40
N MET A 152 4.47 8.33 -30.10
CA MET A 152 5.57 7.45 -29.64
C MET A 152 6.66 7.25 -30.67
N LYS A 153 6.36 7.32 -31.97
CA LYS A 153 7.36 7.20 -33.05
C LYS A 153 8.18 8.47 -33.21
N ASP A 154 7.58 9.62 -32.94
CA ASP A 154 8.25 10.91 -33.11
C ASP A 154 9.21 11.20 -31.94
N ILE A 155 8.87 10.81 -30.71
CA ILE A 155 9.75 10.95 -29.53
C ILE A 155 11.04 10.10 -29.71
N ASN A 156 10.91 8.90 -30.28
CA ASN A 156 12.05 8.01 -30.54
C ASN A 156 12.86 8.43 -31.78
N SER A 157 12.35 9.33 -32.61
CA SER A 157 13.07 9.83 -33.82
C SER A 157 13.79 11.15 -33.60
N GLU A 158 13.48 11.92 -32.57
CA GLU A 158 14.15 13.19 -32.29
C GLU A 158 15.54 13.06 -31.67
N GLU A 159 15.95 11.90 -31.16
CA GLU A 159 17.33 11.67 -30.71
C GLU A 159 18.35 11.54 -31.88
N LEU A 160 17.90 11.51 -33.12
CA LEU A 160 18.79 11.24 -34.27
C LEU A 160 18.97 12.37 -35.30
N ASN A 161 18.32 13.53 -35.18
CA ASN A 161 18.53 14.61 -36.14
C ASN A 161 18.46 16.01 -35.53
N ILE A 162 19.58 16.50 -35.02
CA ILE A 162 19.86 17.93 -34.91
C ILE A 162 20.44 18.35 -36.27
N ASP A 163 19.59 18.68 -37.20
CA ASP A 163 19.80 19.64 -38.28
C ASP A 163 18.65 19.55 -39.28
N ASN A 164 17.71 20.47 -39.16
CA ASN A 164 17.08 21.21 -40.27
C ASN A 164 15.75 21.82 -39.82
N LYS A 165 15.78 23.16 -39.65
CA LYS A 165 14.62 24.01 -39.53
C LYS A 165 13.72 23.88 -40.75
N GLN A 166 12.48 23.51 -40.57
CA GLN A 166 11.36 23.99 -41.37
C GLN A 166 10.05 23.98 -40.53
N GLU A 167 9.58 25.19 -40.26
CA GLU A 167 8.27 25.44 -39.66
C GLU A 167 7.17 24.92 -40.59
N SER A 168 6.46 23.88 -40.19
CA SER A 168 5.19 23.55 -40.79
C SER A 168 4.09 23.73 -39.71
N TYR A 169 3.29 24.78 -39.89
CA TYR A 169 2.04 24.98 -39.16
C TYR A 169 1.10 23.82 -39.48
N ILE A 170 0.89 22.91 -38.54
CA ILE A 170 -0.13 21.87 -38.61
C ILE A 170 -1.35 22.40 -37.91
N ASN A 171 -2.45 22.52 -38.64
CA ASN A 171 -3.75 22.93 -38.15
C ASN A 171 -4.29 21.91 -37.15
N ASP A 172 -4.54 22.36 -35.93
CA ASP A 172 -5.01 21.59 -34.76
C ASP A 172 -6.55 21.41 -34.73
N ASP A 173 -7.19 21.02 -35.81
CA ASP A 173 -8.65 20.84 -35.82
C ASP A 173 -9.15 19.40 -35.70
N HIS A 174 -8.26 18.42 -35.38
CA HIS A 174 -8.65 16.98 -35.35
C HIS A 174 -8.62 16.30 -33.98
N ASN A 175 -8.35 17.02 -32.87
CA ASN A 175 -8.17 16.40 -31.57
C ASN A 175 -9.37 16.39 -30.64
N ILE A 176 -10.55 16.87 -31.07
CA ILE A 176 -11.71 16.98 -30.17
C ILE A 176 -12.59 15.70 -30.16
N ASP A 177 -12.47 14.81 -31.11
CA ASP A 177 -13.35 13.64 -31.22
C ASP A 177 -12.92 12.41 -30.40
N ILE A 178 -11.75 12.41 -29.75
CA ILE A 178 -11.26 11.24 -28.99
C ILE A 178 -11.81 11.21 -27.55
N ILE A 179 -12.36 12.31 -27.06
CA ILE A 179 -12.77 12.50 -25.65
C ILE A 179 -14.07 11.75 -25.29
N ASN A 180 -14.81 11.22 -26.26
CA ASN A 180 -16.04 10.46 -26.01
C ASN A 180 -15.87 8.93 -25.89
N GLN A 181 -14.64 8.44 -25.86
CA GLN A 181 -14.40 7.05 -25.46
C GLN A 181 -14.55 6.95 -23.94
N ASN A 182 -15.37 6.00 -23.51
CA ASN A 182 -15.58 5.64 -22.12
C ASN A 182 -14.26 5.09 -21.56
N ILE A 183 -13.32 5.99 -21.17
CA ILE A 183 -12.00 5.63 -20.67
C ILE A 183 -12.21 4.97 -19.30
N ASP A 184 -11.94 3.67 -19.18
CA ASP A 184 -11.98 2.98 -17.89
C ASP A 184 -10.72 3.30 -17.09
N VAL A 185 -10.87 4.10 -16.04
CA VAL A 185 -9.78 4.47 -15.12
C VAL A 185 -9.11 3.23 -14.52
N ASN A 186 -9.83 2.11 -14.38
CA ASN A 186 -9.23 0.87 -13.87
C ASN A 186 -8.20 0.26 -14.82
N GLU A 187 -8.27 0.55 -16.12
CA GLU A 187 -7.27 0.13 -17.10
C GLU A 187 -6.06 1.08 -17.13
N LEU A 188 -6.25 2.33 -16.70
CA LEU A 188 -5.18 3.32 -16.64
C LEU A 188 -4.33 3.21 -15.38
N VAL A 189 -4.95 2.89 -14.24
CA VAL A 189 -4.27 2.82 -12.94
C VAL A 189 -4.00 1.38 -12.55
N ILE A 190 -2.73 0.98 -12.59
CA ILE A 190 -2.28 -0.37 -12.25
C ILE A 190 -1.47 -0.30 -10.96
N ILE A 191 -1.90 -1.05 -9.95
CA ILE A 191 -1.21 -1.18 -8.67
C ILE A 191 -0.74 -2.63 -8.50
N TYR A 192 0.53 -2.81 -8.22
CA TYR A 192 1.16 -4.12 -8.22
C TYR A 192 2.35 -4.17 -7.23
N ASP A 193 3.02 -5.32 -7.12
CA ASP A 193 4.22 -5.54 -6.29
C ASP A 193 4.02 -5.16 -4.82
N TYR A 194 2.91 -5.66 -4.23
CA TYR A 194 2.65 -5.50 -2.80
C TYR A 194 3.68 -6.30 -2.00
N LYS A 195 4.38 -5.64 -1.08
CA LYS A 195 5.35 -6.30 -0.21
C LYS A 195 5.55 -5.58 1.12
N GLU A 196 5.87 -6.35 2.15
CA GLU A 196 6.36 -5.83 3.43
C GLU A 196 7.83 -5.36 3.27
N ILE A 197 8.18 -4.24 3.91
CA ILE A 197 9.51 -3.62 3.87
C ILE A 197 9.99 -3.19 5.26
#